data_e6f6b99ae6310aa491e3a6c317f2a10c
#
_entry.id   e6f6b99ae6310aa491e3a6c317f2a10c
#
_cell.length_a   1.000
_cell.length_b   1.000
_cell.length_c   1.000
_cell.angle_alpha   90.00
_cell.angle_beta   90.00
_cell.angle_gamma   90.00
#
_symmetry.space_group_name_H-M   'P 1'
#
loop_
_entity.id
_entity.type
_entity.pdbx_description
1 polymer ?
#
loop_
_entity_poly.entity_id
_entity_poly.type
_entity_poly.pdbx_seq_one_letter_code
_entity_poly.pdbx_strand_id
1 'polypeptide(L)'
;MLAKDDLSRLLRYTVWANHRIMRSAATLAAAEFKRDLGGSHGGVRGTLAHMMWAELVWLERWKGLPTPARIDESEFADIVALRDRWTVIEEHRLA
;
A
#
# COMPACT_ATOMS: atom_id res chain seq x y z
N MET A 1 -2.55 -23.40 10.47
CA MET A 1 -2.02 -22.12 10.97
C MET A 1 -0.58 -21.94 10.51
N LEU A 2 -0.21 -20.74 10.07
CA LEU A 2 1.14 -20.46 9.62
C LEU A 2 2.08 -20.35 10.81
N ALA A 3 3.28 -20.94 10.69
CA ALA A 3 4.34 -20.75 11.66
C ALA A 3 4.87 -19.31 11.60
N LYS A 4 5.48 -18.84 12.68
CA LYS A 4 6.02 -17.47 12.74
C LYS A 4 7.00 -17.19 11.61
N ASP A 5 7.85 -18.17 11.26
CA ASP A 5 8.82 -18.03 10.17
C ASP A 5 8.13 -17.90 8.80
N ASP A 6 7.05 -18.65 8.60
CA ASP A 6 6.27 -18.57 7.36
C ASP A 6 5.61 -17.21 7.23
N LEU A 7 5.08 -16.69 8.33
CA LEU A 7 4.48 -15.36 8.36
C LEU A 7 5.53 -14.29 8.04
N SER A 8 6.72 -14.39 8.63
CA SER A 8 7.82 -13.46 8.35
C SER A 8 8.22 -13.46 6.88
N ARG A 9 8.25 -14.65 6.25
CA ARG A 9 8.53 -14.77 4.82
C ARG A 9 7.47 -14.10 3.98
N LEU A 10 6.20 -14.30 4.32
CA LEU A 10 5.08 -13.67 3.59
C LEU A 10 5.15 -12.16 3.70
N LEU A 11 5.45 -11.62 4.88
CA LEU A 11 5.59 -10.19 5.07
C LEU A 11 6.76 -9.61 4.25
N ARG A 12 7.89 -10.29 4.24
CA ARG A 12 9.05 -9.87 3.42
C ARG A 12 8.74 -9.93 1.93
N TYR A 13 8.04 -10.96 1.50
CA TYR A 13 7.60 -11.07 0.11
C TYR A 13 6.68 -9.91 -0.26
N THR A 14 5.75 -9.57 0.62
CA THR A 14 4.81 -8.47 0.40
C THR A 14 5.54 -7.14 0.25
N VAL A 15 6.52 -6.86 1.11
CA VAL A 15 7.36 -5.66 1.00
C VAL A 15 8.09 -5.62 -0.35
N TRP A 16 8.70 -6.72 -0.73
CA TRP A 16 9.42 -6.83 -2.00
C TRP A 16 8.50 -6.59 -3.19
N ALA A 17 7.33 -7.23 -3.19
CA ALA A 17 6.34 -7.09 -4.27
C ALA A 17 5.81 -5.66 -4.35
N ASN A 18 5.52 -5.04 -3.22
CA ASN A 18 5.04 -3.65 -3.17
C ASN A 18 6.09 -2.68 -3.72
N HIS A 19 7.36 -2.89 -3.38
CA HIS A 19 8.44 -2.05 -3.89
C HIS A 19 8.60 -2.18 -5.39
N ARG A 20 8.41 -3.37 -5.94
CA ARG A 20 8.44 -3.57 -7.39
C ARG A 20 7.31 -2.83 -8.09
N ILE A 21 6.10 -2.92 -7.54
CA ILE A 21 4.93 -2.22 -8.09
C ILE A 21 5.14 -0.72 -8.04
N MET A 22 5.63 -0.20 -6.92
CA MET A 22 5.88 1.23 -6.77
C MET A 22 6.99 1.74 -7.70
N ARG A 23 8.02 0.95 -7.94
CA ARG A 23 9.07 1.32 -8.92
C ARG A 23 8.51 1.40 -10.33
N SER A 24 7.64 0.48 -10.70
CA SER A 24 6.96 0.53 -12.00
C SER A 24 6.06 1.75 -12.09
N ALA A 25 5.29 2.04 -11.05
CA ALA A 25 4.40 3.20 -11.01
C ALA A 25 5.19 4.52 -11.05
N ALA A 26 6.40 4.54 -10.49
CA ALA A 26 7.26 5.74 -10.49
C ALA A 26 7.71 6.15 -11.89
N THR A 27 7.61 5.27 -12.88
CA THR A 27 7.93 5.62 -14.27
C THR A 27 6.81 6.38 -14.95
N LEU A 28 5.62 6.44 -14.35
CA LEU A 28 4.47 7.12 -14.91
C LEU A 28 4.58 8.64 -14.72
N ALA A 29 4.10 9.40 -15.72
CA ALA A 29 3.91 10.83 -15.55
C ALA A 29 2.81 11.09 -14.51
N ALA A 30 2.83 12.27 -13.87
CA ALA A 30 1.85 12.61 -12.85
C ALA A 30 0.40 12.48 -13.34
N ALA A 31 0.14 12.89 -14.58
CA ALA A 31 -1.18 12.78 -15.19
C ALA A 31 -1.62 11.32 -15.33
N GLU A 32 -0.71 10.43 -15.72
CA GLU A 32 -0.99 9.00 -15.86
C GLU A 32 -1.24 8.36 -14.50
N PHE A 33 -0.47 8.75 -13.48
CA PHE A 33 -0.64 8.26 -12.11
C PHE A 33 -2.04 8.59 -11.56
N LYS A 34 -2.55 9.78 -11.88
CA LYS A 34 -3.86 10.24 -11.42
C LYS A 34 -5.03 9.85 -12.32
N ARG A 35 -4.75 9.31 -13.50
CA ARG A 35 -5.76 9.05 -14.51
C ARG A 35 -6.79 8.04 -14.05
N ASP A 36 -8.07 8.37 -14.23
CA ASP A 36 -9.16 7.44 -13.98
C ASP A 36 -9.29 6.50 -15.19
N LEU A 37 -9.11 5.21 -14.93
CA LEU A 37 -9.21 4.17 -15.97
C LEU A 37 -10.54 3.44 -15.95
N GLY A 38 -11.49 3.90 -15.13
CA GLY A 38 -12.84 3.32 -15.08
C GLY A 38 -12.96 2.04 -14.26
N GLY A 39 -11.89 1.61 -13.57
CA GLY A 39 -11.95 0.47 -12.67
C GLY A 39 -12.59 0.82 -11.34
N SER A 40 -12.77 -0.19 -10.47
CA SER A 40 -13.42 -0.01 -9.17
C SER A 40 -12.67 0.94 -8.23
N HIS A 41 -11.38 1.16 -8.47
CA HIS A 41 -10.55 2.08 -7.67
C HIS A 41 -10.03 3.26 -8.51
N GLY A 42 -10.63 3.51 -9.65
CA GLY A 42 -10.27 4.61 -10.53
C GLY A 42 -9.09 4.30 -11.44
N GLY A 43 -7.88 4.31 -10.93
CA GLY A 43 -6.67 4.07 -11.72
C GLY A 43 -5.51 3.63 -10.83
N VAL A 44 -4.29 3.93 -11.29
CA VAL A 44 -3.07 3.51 -10.56
C VAL A 44 -3.04 4.08 -9.15
N ARG A 45 -3.25 5.38 -9.00
CA ARG A 45 -3.25 6.04 -7.70
C ARG A 45 -4.28 5.43 -6.74
N GLY A 46 -5.51 5.26 -7.21
CA GLY A 46 -6.58 4.70 -6.39
C GLY A 46 -6.33 3.24 -6.02
N THR A 47 -5.82 2.44 -6.97
CA THR A 47 -5.50 1.04 -6.73
C THR A 47 -4.40 0.90 -5.68
N LEU A 48 -3.33 1.67 -5.81
CA LEU A 48 -2.21 1.63 -4.85
C LEU A 48 -2.64 2.12 -3.47
N ALA A 49 -3.44 3.18 -3.40
CA ALA A 49 -3.98 3.67 -2.13
C ALA A 49 -4.84 2.62 -1.45
N HIS A 50 -5.66 1.89 -2.22
CA HIS A 50 -6.49 0.81 -1.69
C HIS A 50 -5.63 -0.34 -1.16
N MET A 51 -4.60 -0.75 -1.90
CA MET A 51 -3.68 -1.81 -1.48
C MET A 51 -2.97 -1.43 -0.17
N MET A 52 -2.52 -0.19 -0.07
CA MET A 52 -1.86 0.32 1.12
C MET A 52 -2.81 0.32 2.33
N TRP A 53 -4.05 0.76 2.13
CA TRP A 53 -5.05 0.75 3.19
C TRP A 53 -5.39 -0.68 3.63
N ALA A 54 -5.53 -1.62 2.68
CA ALA A 54 -5.81 -3.02 3.00
C ALA A 54 -4.69 -3.62 3.87
N GLU A 55 -3.44 -3.30 3.57
CA GLU A 55 -2.29 -3.73 4.37
C GLU A 55 -2.36 -3.16 5.79
N LEU A 56 -2.70 -1.88 5.91
CA LEU A 56 -2.88 -1.24 7.20
C LEU A 56 -4.01 -1.89 8.01
N VAL A 57 -5.13 -2.24 7.37
CA VAL A 57 -6.25 -2.93 8.02
C VAL A 57 -5.77 -4.24 8.65
N TRP A 58 -5.04 -5.05 7.90
CA TRP A 58 -4.52 -6.33 8.42
C TRP A 58 -3.56 -6.12 9.59
N LEU A 59 -2.67 -5.14 9.48
CA LEU A 59 -1.73 -4.79 10.54
C LEU A 59 -2.46 -4.42 11.83
N GLU A 60 -3.47 -3.56 11.73
CA GLU A 60 -4.25 -3.12 12.89
C GLU A 60 -5.04 -4.29 13.50
N ARG A 61 -5.62 -5.16 12.68
CA ARG A 61 -6.32 -6.35 13.16
C ARG A 61 -5.42 -7.27 13.96
N TRP A 62 -4.20 -7.48 13.50
CA TRP A 62 -3.25 -8.34 14.22
C TRP A 62 -2.84 -7.75 15.55
N LYS A 63 -2.89 -6.44 15.68
CA LYS A 63 -2.60 -5.75 16.95
C LYS A 63 -3.84 -5.65 17.85
N GLY A 64 -4.98 -6.14 17.40
CA GLY A 64 -6.23 -6.03 18.13
C GLY A 64 -6.81 -4.62 18.15
N LEU A 65 -6.41 -3.78 17.21
CA LEU A 65 -6.86 -2.40 17.12
C LEU A 65 -8.07 -2.26 16.19
N PRO A 66 -8.86 -1.18 16.33
CA PRO A 66 -10.00 -0.93 15.45
C PRO A 66 -9.57 -0.76 13.99
N THR A 67 -10.51 -0.98 13.07
CA THR A 67 -10.28 -0.76 11.66
C THR A 67 -9.94 0.71 11.40
N PRO A 68 -8.82 1.00 10.74
CA PRO A 68 -8.42 2.39 10.48
C PRO A 68 -9.33 3.05 9.45
N ALA A 69 -9.37 4.37 9.47
CA ALA A 69 -10.09 5.15 8.48
C ALA A 69 -9.51 4.88 7.09
N ARG A 70 -10.40 4.86 6.08
CA ARG A 70 -10.01 4.64 4.70
C ARG A 70 -9.06 5.76 4.23
N ILE A 71 -8.00 5.36 3.53
CA ILE A 71 -7.05 6.31 2.95
C ILE A 71 -7.58 6.76 1.60
N ASP A 72 -7.80 8.06 1.45
CA ASP A 72 -8.31 8.63 0.21
C ASP A 72 -7.14 8.88 -0.76
N GLU A 73 -7.28 8.45 -2.00
CA GLU A 73 -6.26 8.64 -3.02
C GLU A 73 -5.92 10.11 -3.26
N SER A 74 -6.85 11.03 -3.00
CA SER A 74 -6.62 12.47 -3.20
C SER A 74 -5.57 13.05 -2.26
N GLU A 75 -5.19 12.32 -1.20
CA GLU A 75 -4.11 12.72 -0.31
C GLU A 75 -2.74 12.66 -1.00
N PHE A 76 -2.64 11.98 -2.14
CA PHE A 76 -1.37 11.76 -2.84
C PHE A 76 -1.33 12.49 -4.17
N ALA A 77 -0.56 13.57 -4.23
CA ALA A 77 -0.38 14.33 -5.47
C ALA A 77 0.48 13.56 -6.50
N ASP A 78 1.40 12.73 -6.01
CA ASP A 78 2.32 11.95 -6.84
C ASP A 78 2.70 10.63 -6.16
N ILE A 79 3.46 9.81 -6.89
CA ILE A 79 3.89 8.51 -6.39
C ILE A 79 4.84 8.61 -5.20
N VAL A 80 5.60 9.70 -5.11
CA VAL A 80 6.54 9.90 -4.00
C VAL A 80 5.80 10.04 -2.68
N ALA A 81 4.73 10.83 -2.65
CA ALA A 81 3.90 11.02 -1.47
C ALA A 81 3.27 9.69 -1.03
N LEU A 82 2.77 8.91 -1.97
CA LEU A 82 2.16 7.61 -1.69
C LEU A 82 3.21 6.62 -1.17
N ARG A 83 4.37 6.57 -1.81
CA ARG A 83 5.47 5.69 -1.39
C ARG A 83 5.94 6.03 0.03
N ASP A 84 6.06 7.31 0.35
CA ASP A 84 6.52 7.74 1.67
C ASP A 84 5.52 7.31 2.75
N ARG A 85 4.23 7.44 2.50
CA ARG A 85 3.20 6.98 3.42
C ARG A 85 3.25 5.47 3.62
N TRP A 86 3.42 4.72 2.53
CA TRP A 86 3.50 3.26 2.59
C TRP A 86 4.73 2.80 3.36
N THR A 87 5.86 3.48 3.19
CA THR A 87 7.09 3.20 3.93
C THR A 87 6.86 3.29 5.44
N VAL A 88 6.15 4.32 5.91
CA VAL A 88 5.81 4.46 7.32
C VAL A 88 4.99 3.27 7.81
N ILE A 89 4.03 2.81 7.03
CA ILE A 89 3.20 1.65 7.37
C ILE A 89 4.06 0.38 7.46
N GLU A 90 4.97 0.18 6.52
CA GLU A 90 5.88 -0.97 6.52
C GLU A 90 6.82 -0.96 7.72
N GLU A 91 7.34 0.19 8.10
CA GLU A 91 8.20 0.33 9.28
C GLU A 91 7.46 -0.10 10.54
N HIS A 92 6.22 0.31 10.71
CA HIS A 92 5.40 -0.10 11.85
C HIS A 92 5.13 -1.59 11.84
N ARG A 93 4.96 -2.19 10.67
CA ARG A 93 4.70 -3.62 10.55
C ARG A 93 5.93 -4.45 10.93
N LEU A 94 7.11 -3.97 10.58
CA LEU A 94 8.36 -4.67 10.84
C LEU A 94 8.90 -4.46 12.26
N ALA A 95 8.36 -3.51 12.96
CA ALA A 95 8.69 -3.30 14.37
C ALA A 95 7.96 -4.34 15.29
#